data_b0e5c0995d85ecb2c273c44bfe4ada79
#
_entry.id   b0e5c0995d85ecb2c273c44bfe4ada79
#
_cell.length_a   1.000
_cell.length_b   1.000
_cell.length_c   1.000
_cell.angle_alpha   90.00
_cell.angle_beta   90.00
_cell.angle_gamma   90.00
#
_symmetry.space_group_name_H-M   'P 1'
#
loop_
_entity.id
_entity.type
_entity.pdbx_description
1 polymer ?
#
loop_
_entity_poly.entity_id
_entity_poly.type
_entity_poly.pdbx_seq_one_letter_code
_entity_poly.pdbx_strand_id
1 'polypeptide(L)'
;MSDVILKATYETLYMVIGSTFFAVILGFVPAIILTLTAPDGLKPNKVVYTILDILVNIFRSFPFVILMVIVIPLTRLIAGKAIGTTAALVPLTISFVARVIESALRSVDVGLIEAAKSFGASDFQIIYRIYLKEAIPAILSGITLTMISIIGYSAMGGALGAGGLGDIAIRYGYQAYKIPYLVVTSIILIIFVQIIQTIGNHLYKKLS
;
A
#
# COMPACT_ATOMS: atom_id res chain seq x y z
N MET A 1 8.26 13.76 27.57
CA MET A 1 7.07 13.32 26.78
C MET A 1 7.17 13.81 25.34
N SER A 2 7.39 15.09 25.10
CA SER A 2 7.50 15.69 23.76
C SER A 2 8.51 14.99 22.84
N ASP A 3 9.74 14.80 23.27
CA ASP A 3 10.81 14.24 22.45
C ASP A 3 10.55 12.79 22.03
N VAL A 4 9.95 12.00 22.93
CA VAL A 4 9.57 10.61 22.65
C VAL A 4 8.47 10.54 21.59
N ILE A 5 7.45 11.40 21.70
CA ILE A 5 6.35 11.47 20.76
C ILE A 5 6.84 12.01 19.42
N LEU A 6 7.69 13.03 19.40
CA LEU A 6 8.25 13.61 18.17
C LEU A 6 9.04 12.56 17.38
N LYS A 7 9.92 11.82 18.06
CA LYS A 7 10.67 10.71 17.45
C LYS A 7 9.73 9.65 16.87
N ALA A 8 8.75 9.21 17.67
CA ALA A 8 7.79 8.20 17.23
C ALA A 8 6.93 8.67 16.04
N THR A 9 6.61 9.97 16.01
CA THR A 9 5.91 10.62 14.89
C THR A 9 6.72 10.51 13.60
N TYR A 10 8.02 10.85 13.67
CA TYR A 10 8.94 10.72 12.54
C TYR A 10 9.08 9.26 12.08
N GLU A 11 9.23 8.32 13.01
CA GLU A 11 9.31 6.89 12.71
C GLU A 11 8.04 6.39 11.99
N THR A 12 6.86 6.83 12.44
CA THR A 12 5.60 6.46 11.78
C THR A 12 5.52 7.01 10.36
N LEU A 13 5.88 8.29 10.14
CA LEU A 13 5.93 8.88 8.81
C LEU A 13 6.91 8.15 7.90
N TYR A 14 8.10 7.85 8.40
CA TYR A 14 9.10 7.06 7.68
C TYR A 14 8.57 5.68 7.28
N MET A 15 7.91 4.97 8.20
CA MET A 15 7.30 3.68 7.93
C MET A 15 6.22 3.78 6.84
N VAL A 16 5.30 4.73 6.97
CA VAL A 16 4.15 4.86 6.06
C VAL A 16 4.60 5.27 4.66
N ILE A 17 5.41 6.34 4.55
CA ILE A 17 5.87 6.85 3.26
C ILE A 17 6.80 5.83 2.57
N GLY A 18 7.79 5.32 3.30
CA GLY A 18 8.75 4.36 2.77
C GLY A 18 8.07 3.06 2.31
N SER A 19 7.20 2.49 3.14
CA SER A 19 6.48 1.26 2.77
C SER A 19 5.56 1.47 1.57
N THR A 20 4.83 2.60 1.52
CA THR A 20 3.97 2.93 0.38
C THR A 20 4.80 3.07 -0.90
N PHE A 21 5.90 3.80 -0.84
CA PHE A 21 6.76 4.03 -2.01
C PHE A 21 7.26 2.71 -2.61
N PHE A 22 7.87 1.85 -1.79
CA PHE A 22 8.35 0.56 -2.27
C PHE A 22 7.20 -0.38 -2.68
N ALA A 23 6.09 -0.39 -1.96
CA ALA A 23 4.94 -1.22 -2.30
C ALA A 23 4.30 -0.80 -3.63
N VAL A 24 4.26 0.50 -3.94
CA VAL A 24 3.76 1.00 -5.23
C VAL A 24 4.68 0.55 -6.36
N ILE A 25 5.99 0.74 -6.25
CA ILE A 25 6.95 0.33 -7.28
C ILE A 25 6.88 -1.18 -7.52
N LEU A 26 6.92 -1.98 -6.45
CA LEU A 26 6.94 -3.43 -6.56
C LEU A 26 5.56 -4.03 -6.90
N GLY A 27 4.48 -3.41 -6.45
CA GLY A 27 3.10 -3.83 -6.74
C GLY A 27 2.63 -3.45 -8.14
N PHE A 28 3.25 -2.45 -8.77
CA PHE A 28 2.90 -2.00 -10.11
C PHE A 28 3.14 -3.10 -11.18
N VAL A 29 4.24 -3.83 -11.05
CA VAL A 29 4.58 -4.92 -12.00
C VAL A 29 3.52 -6.03 -12.00
N PRO A 30 3.20 -6.67 -10.87
CA PRO A 30 2.15 -7.69 -10.85
C PRO A 30 0.77 -7.14 -11.23
N ALA A 31 0.45 -5.88 -10.93
CA ALA A 31 -0.81 -5.26 -11.34
C ALA A 31 -0.95 -5.18 -12.86
N ILE A 32 0.10 -4.72 -13.56
CA ILE A 32 0.11 -4.69 -15.04
C ILE A 32 -0.01 -6.10 -15.60
N ILE A 33 0.75 -7.06 -15.09
CA ILE A 33 0.71 -8.44 -15.58
C ILE A 33 -0.71 -9.02 -15.41
N LEU A 34 -1.35 -8.84 -14.25
CA LEU A 34 -2.72 -9.26 -13.99
C LEU A 34 -3.69 -8.62 -14.99
N THR A 35 -3.61 -7.30 -15.18
CA THR A 35 -4.48 -6.57 -16.13
C THR A 35 -4.33 -7.08 -17.55
N LEU A 36 -3.09 -7.32 -18.00
CA LEU A 36 -2.81 -7.75 -19.36
C LEU A 36 -3.24 -9.20 -19.62
N THR A 37 -3.03 -10.09 -18.64
CA THR A 37 -3.26 -11.53 -18.78
C THR A 37 -4.65 -11.96 -18.35
N ALA A 38 -5.49 -11.05 -17.84
CA ALA A 38 -6.88 -11.29 -17.52
C ALA A 38 -7.66 -11.84 -18.73
N PRO A 39 -8.76 -12.57 -18.52
CA PRO A 39 -9.56 -13.12 -19.61
C PRO A 39 -10.04 -12.08 -20.63
N ASP A 40 -10.26 -10.86 -20.20
CA ASP A 40 -10.66 -9.68 -20.96
C ASP A 40 -9.49 -8.71 -21.23
N GLY A 41 -8.26 -9.10 -20.91
CA GLY A 41 -7.06 -8.28 -21.07
C GLY A 41 -6.54 -8.20 -22.51
N LEU A 42 -5.47 -7.43 -22.71
CA LEU A 42 -4.83 -7.27 -24.03
C LEU A 42 -4.13 -8.54 -24.52
N LYS A 43 -3.58 -9.35 -23.59
CA LYS A 43 -2.87 -10.60 -23.87
C LYS A 43 -3.36 -11.71 -22.95
N PRO A 44 -4.56 -12.21 -23.11
CA PRO A 44 -5.15 -13.19 -22.19
C PRO A 44 -4.23 -14.42 -22.02
N ASN A 45 -3.89 -14.73 -20.78
CA ASN A 45 -3.13 -15.93 -20.43
C ASN A 45 -3.63 -16.48 -19.09
N LYS A 46 -4.51 -17.47 -19.17
CA LYS A 46 -5.17 -18.08 -18.02
C LYS A 46 -4.17 -18.61 -16.97
N VAL A 47 -3.05 -19.18 -17.40
CA VAL A 47 -2.08 -19.78 -16.48
C VAL A 47 -1.38 -18.68 -15.66
N VAL A 48 -0.82 -17.68 -16.33
CA VAL A 48 -0.13 -16.57 -15.69
C VAL A 48 -1.08 -15.79 -14.77
N TYR A 49 -2.29 -15.47 -15.28
CA TYR A 49 -3.31 -14.78 -14.50
C TYR A 49 -3.66 -15.55 -13.23
N THR A 50 -4.01 -16.85 -13.36
CA THR A 50 -4.45 -17.65 -12.21
C THR A 50 -3.36 -17.80 -11.16
N ILE A 51 -2.11 -18.06 -11.56
CA ILE A 51 -1.00 -18.18 -10.61
C ILE A 51 -0.79 -16.86 -9.84
N LEU A 52 -0.73 -15.75 -10.56
CA LEU A 52 -0.47 -14.46 -9.95
C LEU A 52 -1.66 -13.98 -9.09
N ASP A 53 -2.90 -14.22 -9.55
CA ASP A 53 -4.12 -13.91 -8.80
C ASP A 53 -4.19 -14.70 -7.48
N ILE A 54 -3.89 -16.00 -7.51
CA ILE A 54 -3.83 -16.83 -6.31
C ILE A 54 -2.77 -16.30 -5.35
N LEU A 55 -1.56 -15.99 -5.82
CA LEU A 55 -0.49 -15.45 -4.98
C LEU A 55 -0.92 -14.14 -4.30
N VAL A 56 -1.43 -13.18 -5.07
CA VAL A 56 -1.90 -11.91 -4.54
C VAL A 56 -3.03 -12.11 -3.53
N ASN A 57 -3.97 -13.01 -3.80
CA ASN A 57 -5.08 -13.29 -2.89
C ASN A 57 -4.62 -13.98 -1.61
N ILE A 58 -3.69 -14.94 -1.67
CA ILE A 58 -3.12 -15.60 -0.50
C ILE A 58 -2.51 -14.54 0.44
N PHE A 59 -1.60 -13.69 -0.06
CA PHE A 59 -0.97 -12.66 0.77
C PHE A 59 -1.97 -11.66 1.38
N ARG A 60 -3.05 -11.34 0.67
CA ARG A 60 -4.12 -10.46 1.20
C ARG A 60 -5.02 -11.15 2.21
N SER A 61 -5.14 -12.46 2.14
CA SER A 61 -5.99 -13.25 3.05
C SER A 61 -5.33 -13.53 4.40
N PHE A 62 -4.01 -13.37 4.51
CA PHE A 62 -3.33 -13.53 5.78
C PHE A 62 -3.72 -12.44 6.77
N PRO A 63 -4.01 -12.79 8.04
CA PRO A 63 -4.08 -11.79 9.10
C PRO A 63 -2.76 -11.03 9.18
N PHE A 64 -2.85 -9.69 9.10
CA PHE A 64 -1.68 -8.81 8.97
C PHE A 64 -0.56 -9.12 10.00
N VAL A 65 -0.94 -9.25 11.27
CA VAL A 65 0.02 -9.50 12.37
C VAL A 65 0.76 -10.83 12.17
N ILE A 66 0.05 -11.88 11.74
CA ILE A 66 0.66 -13.20 11.50
C ILE A 66 1.65 -13.13 10.34
N LEU A 67 1.25 -12.53 9.23
CA LEU A 67 2.12 -12.37 8.07
C LEU A 67 3.36 -11.55 8.42
N MET A 68 3.20 -10.49 9.21
CA MET A 68 4.32 -9.67 9.69
C MET A 68 5.32 -10.50 10.50
N VAL A 69 4.85 -11.31 11.45
CA VAL A 69 5.73 -12.20 12.25
C VAL A 69 6.50 -13.19 11.37
N ILE A 70 5.86 -13.72 10.32
CA ILE A 70 6.49 -14.64 9.36
C ILE A 70 7.58 -13.93 8.54
N VAL A 71 7.35 -12.67 8.15
CA VAL A 71 8.22 -11.92 7.24
C VAL A 71 9.38 -11.21 7.96
N ILE A 72 9.22 -10.84 9.24
CA ILE A 72 10.25 -10.14 10.02
C ILE A 72 11.63 -10.82 9.98
N PRO A 73 11.78 -12.15 10.16
CA PRO A 73 13.09 -12.80 10.10
C PRO A 73 13.78 -12.58 8.75
N LEU A 74 13.04 -12.68 7.64
CA LEU A 74 13.55 -12.47 6.29
C LEU A 74 13.95 -11.00 6.08
N THR A 75 13.12 -10.05 6.48
CA THR A 75 13.43 -8.63 6.31
C THR A 75 14.59 -8.17 7.20
N ARG A 76 14.76 -8.75 8.39
CA ARG A 76 15.93 -8.52 9.26
C ARG A 76 17.23 -9.06 8.66
N LEU A 77 17.15 -10.13 7.89
CA LEU A 77 18.30 -10.68 7.18
C LEU A 77 18.72 -9.76 6.02
N ILE A 78 17.76 -9.19 5.30
CA ILE A 78 18.00 -8.35 4.12
C ILE A 78 18.34 -6.90 4.51
N ALA A 79 17.55 -6.30 5.37
CA ALA A 79 17.63 -4.88 5.72
C ALA A 79 18.35 -4.61 7.06
N GLY A 80 18.82 -5.66 7.74
CA GLY A 80 19.45 -5.57 9.05
C GLY A 80 18.46 -5.46 10.21
N LYS A 81 18.95 -5.72 11.44
CA LYS A 81 18.10 -5.77 12.64
C LYS A 81 17.43 -4.43 12.98
N ALA A 82 18.11 -3.30 12.69
CA ALA A 82 17.62 -1.97 13.04
C ALA A 82 16.34 -1.57 12.31
N ILE A 83 16.21 -1.91 11.04
CA ILE A 83 15.09 -1.51 10.18
C ILE A 83 14.27 -2.68 9.66
N GLY A 84 14.70 -3.92 9.89
CA GLY A 84 14.08 -5.12 9.34
C GLY A 84 12.62 -5.29 9.74
N THR A 85 12.22 -4.91 10.96
CA THR A 85 10.82 -4.95 11.40
C THR A 85 9.98 -3.91 10.67
N THR A 86 10.50 -2.69 10.47
CA THR A 86 9.86 -1.64 9.66
C THR A 86 9.75 -2.06 8.19
N ALA A 87 10.83 -2.63 7.65
CA ALA A 87 10.86 -3.12 6.27
C ALA A 87 9.86 -4.25 6.01
N ALA A 88 9.41 -4.96 7.04
CA ALA A 88 8.39 -6.00 6.90
C ALA A 88 7.03 -5.46 6.42
N LEU A 89 6.75 -4.17 6.57
CA LEU A 89 5.54 -3.55 6.02
C LEU A 89 5.52 -3.57 4.48
N VAL A 90 6.67 -3.53 3.81
CA VAL A 90 6.76 -3.49 2.35
C VAL A 90 6.16 -4.76 1.71
N PRO A 91 6.65 -5.98 1.98
CA PRO A 91 6.10 -7.17 1.34
C PRO A 91 4.62 -7.41 1.68
N LEU A 92 4.17 -7.00 2.88
CA LEU A 92 2.77 -7.10 3.25
C LEU A 92 1.86 -6.21 2.41
N THR A 93 2.34 -5.04 2.02
CA THR A 93 1.53 -4.04 1.29
C THR A 93 1.60 -4.21 -0.23
N ILE A 94 2.60 -4.91 -0.78
CA ILE A 94 2.74 -5.13 -2.23
C ILE A 94 1.47 -5.76 -2.83
N SER A 95 0.93 -6.79 -2.22
CA SER A 95 -0.26 -7.49 -2.71
C SER A 95 -1.52 -6.61 -2.68
N PHE A 96 -1.65 -5.76 -1.66
CA PHE A 96 -2.73 -4.77 -1.60
C PHE A 96 -2.61 -3.75 -2.72
N VAL A 97 -1.43 -3.17 -2.89
CA VAL A 97 -1.16 -2.19 -3.94
C VAL A 97 -1.34 -2.80 -5.32
N ALA A 98 -0.86 -4.02 -5.56
CA ALA A 98 -1.03 -4.71 -6.82
C ALA A 98 -2.53 -4.85 -7.18
N ARG A 99 -3.37 -5.26 -6.24
CA ARG A 99 -4.81 -5.38 -6.45
C ARG A 99 -5.51 -4.04 -6.65
N VAL A 100 -5.10 -3.01 -5.91
CA VAL A 100 -5.62 -1.66 -6.06
C VAL A 100 -5.33 -1.09 -7.45
N ILE A 101 -4.07 -1.22 -7.90
CA ILE A 101 -3.67 -0.74 -9.23
C ILE A 101 -4.35 -1.58 -10.33
N GLU A 102 -4.39 -2.90 -10.21
CA GLU A 102 -5.13 -3.76 -11.16
C GLU A 102 -6.59 -3.33 -11.27
N SER A 103 -7.28 -3.15 -10.14
CA SER A 103 -8.68 -2.72 -10.11
C SER A 103 -8.87 -1.36 -10.79
N ALA A 104 -7.96 -0.42 -10.56
CA ALA A 104 -7.97 0.88 -11.21
C ALA A 104 -7.73 0.80 -12.72
N LEU A 105 -6.78 -0.02 -13.16
CA LEU A 105 -6.52 -0.23 -14.60
C LEU A 105 -7.73 -0.89 -15.29
N ARG A 106 -8.37 -1.85 -14.64
CA ARG A 106 -9.54 -2.54 -15.18
C ARG A 106 -10.84 -1.74 -15.15
N SER A 107 -10.87 -0.60 -14.45
CA SER A 107 -12.02 0.33 -14.48
C SER A 107 -12.02 1.26 -15.71
N VAL A 108 -10.98 1.23 -16.53
CA VAL A 108 -10.90 1.99 -17.77
C VAL A 108 -11.93 1.47 -18.78
N ASP A 109 -12.61 2.38 -19.46
CA ASP A 109 -13.65 2.05 -20.44
C ASP A 109 -13.09 1.16 -21.55
N VAL A 110 -13.73 0.02 -21.76
CA VAL A 110 -13.37 -0.96 -22.79
C VAL A 110 -13.52 -0.35 -24.20
N GLY A 111 -14.47 0.56 -24.39
CA GLY A 111 -14.66 1.25 -25.67
C GLY A 111 -13.46 2.10 -26.09
N LEU A 112 -12.76 2.72 -25.13
CA LEU A 112 -11.51 3.44 -25.42
C LEU A 112 -10.41 2.50 -25.90
N ILE A 113 -10.35 1.31 -25.32
CA ILE A 113 -9.35 0.29 -25.66
C ILE A 113 -9.64 -0.28 -27.05
N GLU A 114 -10.91 -0.59 -27.35
CA GLU A 114 -11.35 -1.10 -28.66
C GLU A 114 -11.13 -0.05 -29.77
N ALA A 115 -11.48 1.20 -29.51
CA ALA A 115 -11.23 2.30 -30.44
C ALA A 115 -9.74 2.42 -30.76
N ALA A 116 -8.88 2.41 -29.74
CA ALA A 116 -7.42 2.50 -29.96
C ALA A 116 -6.89 1.32 -30.78
N LYS A 117 -7.37 0.10 -30.51
CA LYS A 117 -7.02 -1.08 -31.33
C LYS A 117 -7.43 -0.90 -32.78
N SER A 118 -8.64 -0.37 -33.02
CA SER A 118 -9.15 -0.12 -34.39
C SER A 118 -8.30 0.90 -35.14
N PHE A 119 -7.68 1.85 -34.45
CA PHE A 119 -6.71 2.78 -35.01
C PHE A 119 -5.29 2.23 -35.13
N GLY A 120 -5.07 0.94 -34.86
CA GLY A 120 -3.77 0.28 -34.97
C GLY A 120 -2.79 0.60 -33.84
N ALA A 121 -3.26 1.04 -32.69
CA ALA A 121 -2.41 1.27 -31.53
C ALA A 121 -1.78 -0.04 -31.05
N SER A 122 -0.47 -0.03 -30.80
CA SER A 122 0.21 -1.16 -30.18
C SER A 122 -0.19 -1.35 -28.72
N ASP A 123 -0.03 -2.58 -28.18
CA ASP A 123 -0.33 -2.87 -26.76
C ASP A 123 0.39 -1.93 -25.81
N PHE A 124 1.67 -1.59 -26.11
CA PHE A 124 2.44 -0.64 -25.30
C PHE A 124 1.82 0.77 -25.33
N GLN A 125 1.32 1.22 -26.48
CA GLN A 125 0.63 2.52 -26.59
C GLN A 125 -0.67 2.51 -25.79
N ILE A 126 -1.44 1.41 -25.86
CA ILE A 126 -2.68 1.25 -25.09
C ILE A 126 -2.40 1.28 -23.59
N ILE A 127 -1.37 0.54 -23.12
CA ILE A 127 -1.00 0.55 -21.70
C ILE A 127 -0.62 1.95 -21.24
N TYR A 128 0.32 2.59 -21.95
CA TYR A 128 0.91 3.84 -21.50
C TYR A 128 0.00 5.06 -21.71
N ARG A 129 -0.74 5.11 -22.83
CA ARG A 129 -1.53 6.30 -23.20
C ARG A 129 -2.99 6.21 -22.79
N ILE A 130 -3.52 5.02 -22.55
CA ILE A 130 -4.93 4.82 -22.19
C ILE A 130 -5.00 4.27 -20.77
N TYR A 131 -4.62 3.01 -20.53
CA TYR A 131 -4.77 2.42 -19.20
C TYR A 131 -4.16 3.29 -18.10
N LEU A 132 -2.90 3.69 -18.22
CA LEU A 132 -2.25 4.46 -17.17
C LEU A 132 -2.85 5.87 -17.02
N LYS A 133 -3.14 6.56 -18.13
CA LYS A 133 -3.66 7.94 -18.05
C LYS A 133 -5.06 7.98 -17.48
N GLU A 134 -5.97 7.14 -17.98
CA GLU A 134 -7.34 7.10 -17.52
C GLU A 134 -7.47 6.56 -16.09
N ALA A 135 -6.59 5.64 -15.69
CA ALA A 135 -6.61 5.06 -14.34
C ALA A 135 -5.93 5.93 -13.26
N ILE A 136 -5.20 7.00 -13.61
CA ILE A 136 -4.48 7.84 -12.62
C ILE A 136 -5.37 8.26 -11.44
N PRO A 137 -6.58 8.81 -11.63
CA PRO A 137 -7.43 9.22 -10.51
C PRO A 137 -7.78 8.04 -9.59
N ALA A 138 -8.17 6.91 -10.17
CA ALA A 138 -8.51 5.70 -9.43
C ALA A 138 -7.30 5.10 -8.69
N ILE A 139 -6.12 5.09 -9.33
CA ILE A 139 -4.85 4.66 -8.71
C ILE A 139 -4.52 5.55 -7.51
N LEU A 140 -4.61 6.86 -7.64
CA LEU A 140 -4.34 7.80 -6.55
C LEU A 140 -5.29 7.63 -5.38
N SER A 141 -6.59 7.46 -5.66
CA SER A 141 -7.58 7.16 -4.63
C SER A 141 -7.24 5.87 -3.90
N GLY A 142 -6.91 4.82 -4.62
CA GLY A 142 -6.54 3.53 -4.05
C GLY A 142 -5.23 3.56 -3.26
N ILE A 143 -4.21 4.29 -3.73
CA ILE A 143 -2.95 4.49 -2.98
C ILE A 143 -3.23 5.28 -1.70
N THR A 144 -4.10 6.29 -1.74
CA THR A 144 -4.50 7.05 -0.54
C THR A 144 -5.12 6.13 0.51
N LEU A 145 -6.07 5.28 0.12
CA LEU A 145 -6.67 4.28 1.03
C LEU A 145 -5.64 3.29 1.56
N THR A 146 -4.70 2.87 0.72
CA THR A 146 -3.60 2.00 1.13
C THR A 146 -2.69 2.66 2.16
N MET A 147 -2.33 3.94 1.97
CA MET A 147 -1.54 4.70 2.95
C MET A 147 -2.25 4.78 4.31
N ILE A 148 -3.55 5.03 4.31
CA ILE A 148 -4.36 5.03 5.55
C ILE A 148 -4.31 3.66 6.23
N SER A 149 -4.43 2.58 5.45
CA SER A 149 -4.32 1.21 5.97
C SER A 149 -2.93 0.93 6.56
N ILE A 150 -1.86 1.41 5.90
CA ILE A 150 -0.47 1.26 6.38
C ILE A 150 -0.27 1.99 7.73
N ILE A 151 -0.95 3.12 7.98
CA ILE A 151 -0.92 3.77 9.32
C ILE A 151 -1.42 2.79 10.38
N GLY A 152 -2.56 2.12 10.15
CA GLY A 152 -3.07 1.09 11.05
C GLY A 152 -2.10 -0.08 11.22
N TYR A 153 -1.49 -0.54 10.13
CA TYR A 153 -0.49 -1.61 10.13
C TYR A 153 0.80 -1.20 10.84
N SER A 154 1.24 0.04 10.70
CA SER A 154 2.41 0.56 11.42
C SER A 154 2.19 0.59 12.93
N ALA A 155 0.96 0.87 13.37
CA ALA A 155 0.60 0.79 14.78
C ALA A 155 0.68 -0.64 15.33
N MET A 156 0.20 -1.64 14.56
CA MET A 156 0.37 -3.06 14.90
C MET A 156 1.84 -3.50 14.85
N GLY A 157 2.60 -3.01 13.85
CA GLY A 157 4.04 -3.22 13.74
C GLY A 157 4.82 -2.68 14.92
N GLY A 158 4.38 -1.55 15.49
CA GLY A 158 4.92 -0.98 16.71
C GLY A 158 4.92 -1.98 17.87
N ALA A 159 3.83 -2.73 18.06
CA ALA A 159 3.75 -3.79 19.07
C ALA A 159 4.78 -4.93 18.86
N LEU A 160 5.25 -5.10 17.63
CA LEU A 160 6.25 -6.10 17.24
C LEU A 160 7.69 -5.52 17.17
N GLY A 161 7.88 -4.30 17.68
CA GLY A 161 9.18 -3.64 17.76
C GLY A 161 9.59 -2.87 16.50
N ALA A 162 8.63 -2.45 15.67
CA ALA A 162 8.89 -1.54 14.54
C ALA A 162 9.11 -0.09 14.98
N GLY A 163 8.76 0.26 16.23
CA GLY A 163 8.77 1.64 16.72
C GLY A 163 7.52 2.42 16.31
N GLY A 164 7.61 3.74 16.35
CA GLY A 164 6.55 4.65 15.95
C GLY A 164 5.49 4.92 17.01
N LEU A 165 4.44 5.65 16.61
CA LEU A 165 3.35 6.06 17.52
C LEU A 165 2.59 4.86 18.09
N GLY A 166 2.46 3.77 17.33
CA GLY A 166 1.82 2.54 17.80
C GLY A 166 2.58 1.87 18.93
N ASP A 167 3.91 1.83 18.86
CA ASP A 167 4.77 1.33 19.94
C ASP A 167 4.57 2.17 21.23
N ILE A 168 4.58 3.48 21.08
CA ILE A 168 4.37 4.38 22.23
C ILE A 168 2.98 4.22 22.84
N ALA A 169 1.94 4.10 22.01
CA ALA A 169 0.58 3.87 22.46
C ALA A 169 0.46 2.59 23.30
N ILE A 170 1.06 1.50 22.83
CA ILE A 170 0.97 0.19 23.48
C ILE A 170 1.89 0.13 24.71
N ARG A 171 3.17 0.45 24.54
CA ARG A 171 4.18 0.28 25.59
C ARG A 171 4.01 1.26 26.74
N TYR A 172 3.81 2.55 26.44
CA TYR A 172 3.64 3.56 27.49
C TYR A 172 2.17 3.76 27.85
N GLY A 173 1.28 3.80 26.86
CA GLY A 173 -0.14 4.07 27.08
C GLY A 173 -0.87 2.91 27.73
N TYR A 174 -0.81 1.73 27.12
CA TYR A 174 -1.54 0.55 27.58
C TYR A 174 -0.77 -0.23 28.65
N GLN A 175 0.45 -0.69 28.41
CA GLN A 175 1.19 -1.56 29.33
C GLN A 175 1.69 -0.83 30.59
N ALA A 176 2.14 0.41 30.46
CA ALA A 176 2.60 1.23 31.61
C ALA A 176 1.49 2.11 32.23
N TYR A 177 0.22 1.94 31.76
CA TYR A 177 -0.96 2.67 32.26
C TYR A 177 -0.83 4.20 32.22
N LYS A 178 -0.01 4.75 31.30
CA LYS A 178 0.16 6.20 31.12
C LYS A 178 -0.81 6.74 30.09
N ILE A 179 -2.08 6.88 30.45
CA ILE A 179 -3.18 7.29 29.56
C ILE A 179 -2.87 8.51 28.68
N PRO A 180 -2.15 9.58 29.13
CA PRO A 180 -1.81 10.70 28.26
C PRO A 180 -1.05 10.30 26.99
N TYR A 181 -0.18 9.28 27.03
CA TYR A 181 0.52 8.79 25.83
C TYR A 181 -0.45 8.14 24.85
N LEU A 182 -1.40 7.35 25.33
CA LEU A 182 -2.41 6.72 24.47
C LEU A 182 -3.27 7.77 23.76
N VAL A 183 -3.76 8.77 24.50
CA VAL A 183 -4.60 9.83 23.94
C VAL A 183 -3.86 10.66 22.91
N VAL A 184 -2.66 11.13 23.24
CA VAL A 184 -1.88 12.00 22.34
C VAL A 184 -1.46 11.26 21.07
N THR A 185 -0.99 10.02 21.18
CA THR A 185 -0.61 9.23 19.99
C THR A 185 -1.82 8.94 19.09
N SER A 186 -2.98 8.64 19.69
CA SER A 186 -4.23 8.44 18.92
C SER A 186 -4.65 9.70 18.17
N ILE A 187 -4.60 10.87 18.81
CA ILE A 187 -4.92 12.15 18.16
C ILE A 187 -3.99 12.40 16.98
N ILE A 188 -2.67 12.17 17.15
CA ILE A 188 -1.69 12.39 16.07
C ILE A 188 -1.97 11.43 14.90
N LEU A 189 -2.28 10.15 15.16
CA LEU A 189 -2.64 9.19 14.12
C LEU A 189 -3.91 9.61 13.36
N ILE A 190 -4.93 10.10 14.06
CA ILE A 190 -6.16 10.64 13.44
C ILE A 190 -5.81 11.83 12.54
N ILE A 191 -4.98 12.75 13.00
CA ILE A 191 -4.54 13.92 12.21
C ILE A 191 -3.81 13.46 10.95
N PHE A 192 -2.93 12.46 11.04
CA PHE A 192 -2.23 11.90 9.87
C PHE A 192 -3.19 11.32 8.84
N VAL A 193 -4.16 10.53 9.29
CA VAL A 193 -5.20 9.99 8.40
C VAL A 193 -5.95 11.12 7.70
N GLN A 194 -6.36 12.17 8.43
CA GLN A 194 -7.09 13.30 7.85
C GLN A 194 -6.26 14.09 6.85
N ILE A 195 -4.97 14.30 7.13
CA ILE A 195 -4.06 14.98 6.19
C ILE A 195 -3.92 14.15 4.90
N ILE A 196 -3.62 12.85 5.00
CA ILE A 196 -3.45 11.97 3.85
C ILE A 196 -4.75 11.91 3.03
N GLN A 197 -5.90 11.75 3.69
CA GLN A 197 -7.21 11.73 3.04
C GLN A 197 -7.51 13.05 2.31
N THR A 198 -7.20 14.18 2.93
CA THR A 198 -7.44 15.51 2.34
C THR A 198 -6.56 15.72 1.11
N ILE A 199 -5.26 15.38 1.20
CA ILE A 199 -4.33 15.47 0.07
C ILE A 199 -4.78 14.53 -1.05
N GLY A 200 -5.11 13.27 -0.74
CA GLY A 200 -5.57 12.30 -1.72
C GLY A 200 -6.83 12.75 -2.45
N ASN A 201 -7.82 13.25 -1.72
CA ASN A 201 -9.06 13.77 -2.30
C ASN A 201 -8.81 15.01 -3.19
N HIS A 202 -7.89 15.89 -2.79
CA HIS A 202 -7.52 17.05 -3.60
C HIS A 202 -6.85 16.63 -4.92
N LEU A 203 -5.90 15.70 -4.85
CA LEU A 203 -5.22 15.16 -6.03
C LEU A 203 -6.20 14.45 -6.96
N TYR A 204 -7.09 13.63 -6.41
CA TYR A 204 -8.14 12.96 -7.18
C TYR A 204 -8.98 13.97 -7.96
N LYS A 205 -9.54 14.99 -7.29
CA LYS A 205 -10.37 16.04 -7.93
C LYS A 205 -9.65 16.86 -9.01
N LYS A 206 -8.32 16.99 -8.90
CA LYS A 206 -7.52 17.75 -9.88
C LYS A 206 -7.26 16.95 -11.15
N LEU A 207 -7.29 15.61 -11.07
CA LEU A 207 -6.90 14.71 -12.15
C LEU A 207 -8.09 13.94 -12.75
N SER A 208 -9.24 13.98 -12.09
CA SER A 208 -10.54 13.51 -12.57
C SER A 208 -11.24 14.61 -13.38
#